data_1859b6f66efd84038e63c7f657e67c98
#
_entry.id   1859b6f66efd84038e63c7f657e67c98
#
_cell.length_a   1.000
_cell.length_b   1.000
_cell.length_c   1.000
_cell.angle_alpha   90.00
_cell.angle_beta   90.00
_cell.angle_gamma   90.00
#
_symmetry.space_group_name_H-M   'P 1'
#
loop_
_entity.id
_entity.type
_entity.pdbx_description
1 polymer ?
#
loop_
_entity_poly.entity_id
_entity_poly.type
_entity_poly.pdbx_seq_one_letter_code
_entity_poly.pdbx_strand_id
1 'polypeptide(L)'
;MIDNNTLTDIRRDMMKFAHLQLRDETLAEDVVQEALAAALSSAKEFAGRSALKTWVFAILRNKIIDQIRLQSRTSNVSSFSQQEESLDETFETLFKANAHWSPGNRPNDWGNPEEALRQQRFWDVFDACLKHLPENTARVFMMREFLEFETAEVCQELSITISNCNVILHRARNGLRNCLEKNWFTAGEQPC
;
A
#
# COMPACT_ATOMS: atom_id res chain seq x y z
N MET A 1 5.43 18.51 26.14
CA MET A 1 6.00 19.31 25.03
C MET A 1 6.40 18.31 23.96
N ILE A 2 5.80 18.34 22.76
CA ILE A 2 6.15 17.42 21.68
C ILE A 2 7.50 17.88 21.14
N ASP A 3 8.49 16.98 21.12
CA ASP A 3 9.82 17.28 20.62
C ASP A 3 9.80 17.52 19.10
N ASN A 4 10.52 18.54 18.63
CA ASN A 4 10.62 18.87 17.20
C ASN A 4 11.16 17.70 16.35
N ASN A 5 12.05 16.87 16.90
CA ASN A 5 12.56 15.71 16.21
C ASN A 5 11.45 14.67 15.97
N THR A 6 10.60 14.44 16.95
CA THR A 6 9.43 13.54 16.86
C THR A 6 8.46 14.01 15.76
N LEU A 7 8.20 15.33 15.65
CA LEU A 7 7.33 15.86 14.60
C LEU A 7 7.94 15.71 13.21
N THR A 8 9.24 15.93 13.08
CA THR A 8 9.97 15.75 11.82
C THR A 8 9.91 14.30 11.34
N ASP A 9 10.11 13.34 12.26
CA ASP A 9 10.03 11.91 11.96
C ASP A 9 8.60 11.50 11.56
N ILE A 10 7.59 11.98 12.29
CA ILE A 10 6.17 11.74 11.95
C ILE A 10 5.86 12.28 10.55
N ARG A 11 6.27 13.52 10.24
CA ARG A 11 6.05 14.12 8.92
C ARG A 11 6.71 13.31 7.79
N ARG A 12 7.95 12.88 7.98
CA ARG A 12 8.66 12.03 7.02
C ARG A 12 7.90 10.73 6.76
N ASP A 13 7.44 10.06 7.80
CA ASP A 13 6.68 8.82 7.68
C ASP A 13 5.30 9.06 7.03
N MET A 14 4.64 10.18 7.34
CA MET A 14 3.40 10.59 6.67
C MET A 14 3.59 10.81 5.17
N MET A 15 4.68 11.48 4.77
CA MET A 15 5.02 11.70 3.35
C MET A 15 5.21 10.37 2.62
N LYS A 16 5.99 9.44 3.20
CA LYS A 16 6.16 8.10 2.62
C LYS A 16 4.81 7.40 2.44
N PHE A 17 3.98 7.41 3.47
CA PHE A 17 2.66 6.76 3.44
C PHE A 17 1.73 7.40 2.40
N ALA A 18 1.62 8.73 2.36
CA ALA A 18 0.77 9.43 1.40
C ALA A 18 1.24 9.22 -0.05
N HIS A 19 2.56 9.27 -0.29
CA HIS A 19 3.12 9.02 -1.62
C HIS A 19 2.83 7.59 -2.12
N LEU A 20 2.91 6.58 -1.24
CA LEU A 20 2.53 5.21 -1.56
C LEU A 20 1.07 5.09 -2.01
N GLN A 21 0.17 5.84 -1.38
CA GLN A 21 -1.27 5.79 -1.66
C GLN A 21 -1.64 6.55 -2.93
N LEU A 22 -1.10 7.77 -3.09
CA LEU A 22 -1.54 8.71 -4.12
C LEU A 22 -0.68 8.65 -5.39
N ARG A 23 0.56 8.16 -5.30
CA ARG A 23 1.57 8.10 -6.38
C ARG A 23 1.81 9.45 -7.08
N ASP A 24 1.48 10.53 -6.41
CA ASP A 24 1.67 11.90 -6.84
C ASP A 24 2.31 12.66 -5.67
N GLU A 25 3.48 13.24 -5.90
CA GLU A 25 4.28 13.89 -4.86
C GLU A 25 3.60 15.19 -4.38
N THR A 26 3.02 15.94 -5.29
CA THR A 26 2.33 17.21 -4.97
C THR A 26 1.09 16.96 -4.14
N LEU A 27 0.26 16.00 -4.56
CA LEU A 27 -0.93 15.61 -3.81
C LEU A 27 -0.58 15.00 -2.45
N ALA A 28 0.50 14.23 -2.37
CA ALA A 28 0.96 13.66 -1.11
C ALA A 28 1.39 14.76 -0.13
N GLU A 29 2.10 15.78 -0.63
CA GLU A 29 2.50 16.92 0.19
C GLU A 29 1.31 17.73 0.69
N ASP A 30 0.36 18.03 -0.18
CA ASP A 30 -0.86 18.78 0.15
C ASP A 30 -1.66 18.08 1.24
N VAL A 31 -1.91 16.76 1.06
CA VAL A 31 -2.67 15.94 2.01
C VAL A 31 -1.95 15.84 3.36
N VAL A 32 -0.63 15.75 3.38
CA VAL A 32 0.16 15.75 4.62
C VAL A 32 0.10 17.09 5.32
N GLN A 33 0.21 18.21 4.59
CA GLN A 33 0.07 19.55 5.17
C GLN A 33 -1.33 19.75 5.78
N GLU A 34 -2.39 19.36 5.06
CA GLU A 34 -3.75 19.42 5.58
C GLU A 34 -3.95 18.56 6.83
N ALA A 35 -3.39 17.36 6.85
CA ALA A 35 -3.49 16.45 8.00
C ALA A 35 -2.76 17.02 9.22
N LEU A 36 -1.58 17.61 9.03
CA LEU A 36 -0.84 18.28 10.10
C LEU A 36 -1.57 19.52 10.63
N ALA A 37 -2.14 20.33 9.73
CA ALA A 37 -2.93 21.49 10.12
C ALA A 37 -4.18 21.08 10.93
N ALA A 38 -4.88 20.01 10.50
CA ALA A 38 -6.01 19.45 11.23
C ALA A 38 -5.58 18.90 12.60
N ALA A 39 -4.46 18.19 12.68
CA ALA A 39 -3.92 17.71 13.94
C ALA A 39 -3.57 18.85 14.91
N LEU A 40 -2.97 19.93 14.42
CA LEU A 40 -2.64 21.10 15.25
C LEU A 40 -3.90 21.80 15.76
N SER A 41 -4.93 21.97 14.92
CA SER A 41 -6.18 22.62 15.33
C SER A 41 -6.98 21.78 16.34
N SER A 42 -6.92 20.44 16.24
CA SER A 42 -7.58 19.53 17.17
C SER A 42 -6.67 18.98 18.29
N ALA A 43 -5.47 19.54 18.44
CA ALA A 43 -4.50 19.08 19.46
C ALA A 43 -5.05 19.14 20.90
N LYS A 44 -5.97 20.04 21.20
CA LYS A 44 -6.66 20.15 22.50
C LYS A 44 -7.62 18.99 22.75
N GLU A 45 -8.12 18.36 21.69
CA GLU A 45 -9.04 17.21 21.76
C GLU A 45 -8.29 15.88 21.86
N PHE A 46 -6.96 15.91 21.67
CA PHE A 46 -6.13 14.72 21.80
C PHE A 46 -6.07 14.27 23.26
N ALA A 47 -6.88 13.30 23.60
CA ALA A 47 -7.05 12.78 24.96
C ALA A 47 -5.90 11.84 25.42
N GLY A 48 -4.85 11.64 24.62
CA GLY A 48 -3.73 10.76 24.95
C GLY A 48 -4.08 9.27 25.02
N ARG A 49 -5.27 8.86 24.52
CA ARG A 49 -5.73 7.45 24.53
C ARG A 49 -4.99 6.55 23.54
N SER A 50 -4.26 7.13 22.61
CA SER A 50 -3.41 6.44 21.64
C SER A 50 -2.07 7.15 21.52
N ALA A 51 -1.07 6.50 20.89
CA ALA A 51 0.16 7.18 20.56
C ALA A 51 -0.12 8.35 19.60
N LEU A 52 0.59 9.47 19.76
CA LEU A 52 0.46 10.66 18.91
C LEU A 52 0.54 10.30 17.42
N LYS A 53 1.50 9.45 17.04
CA LYS A 53 1.68 8.97 15.67
C LYS A 53 0.41 8.29 15.15
N THR A 54 -0.17 7.38 15.92
CA THR A 54 -1.41 6.66 15.53
C THR A 54 -2.57 7.63 15.28
N TRP A 55 -2.72 8.63 16.14
CA TRP A 55 -3.78 9.62 16.00
C TRP A 55 -3.60 10.51 14.76
N VAL A 56 -2.38 10.99 14.52
CA VAL A 56 -2.06 11.80 13.33
C VAL A 56 -2.25 10.99 12.05
N PHE A 57 -1.86 9.71 12.05
CA PHE A 57 -2.06 8.83 10.90
C PHE A 57 -3.54 8.51 10.62
N ALA A 58 -4.40 8.47 11.63
CA ALA A 58 -5.84 8.36 11.43
C ALA A 58 -6.41 9.59 10.70
N ILE A 59 -5.93 10.80 11.02
CA ILE A 59 -6.30 12.02 10.32
C ILE A 59 -5.79 11.99 8.87
N LEU A 60 -4.53 11.63 8.66
CA LEU A 60 -3.92 11.50 7.34
C LEU A 60 -4.69 10.51 6.45
N ARG A 61 -5.04 9.35 7.01
CA ARG A 61 -5.82 8.32 6.31
C ARG A 61 -7.14 8.90 5.78
N ASN A 62 -7.90 9.62 6.61
CA ASN A 62 -9.14 10.24 6.17
C ASN A 62 -8.93 11.23 5.03
N LYS A 63 -7.89 12.06 5.09
CA LYS A 63 -7.54 13.00 4.03
C LYS A 63 -7.16 12.31 2.71
N ILE A 64 -6.40 11.22 2.79
CA ILE A 64 -6.06 10.39 1.62
C ILE A 64 -7.34 9.78 1.00
N ILE A 65 -8.26 9.27 1.83
CA ILE A 65 -9.53 8.70 1.37
C ILE A 65 -10.35 9.77 0.63
N ASP A 66 -10.46 10.97 1.19
CA ASP A 66 -11.17 12.08 0.55
C ASP A 66 -10.55 12.44 -0.80
N GLN A 67 -9.23 12.45 -0.90
CA GLN A 67 -8.51 12.70 -2.14
C GLN A 67 -8.72 11.59 -3.18
N ILE A 68 -8.69 10.32 -2.79
CA ILE A 68 -9.00 9.19 -3.68
C ILE A 68 -10.42 9.30 -4.22
N ARG A 69 -11.39 9.63 -3.37
CA ARG A 69 -12.79 9.85 -3.77
C ARG A 69 -12.95 11.00 -4.77
N LEU A 70 -12.20 12.08 -4.58
CA LEU A 70 -12.19 13.19 -5.53
C LEU A 70 -11.63 12.78 -6.88
N GLN A 71 -10.52 12.04 -6.91
CA GLN A 71 -9.91 11.55 -8.13
C GLN A 71 -10.79 10.54 -8.88
N SER A 72 -11.47 9.64 -8.16
CA SER A 72 -12.33 8.63 -8.78
C SER A 72 -13.51 9.25 -9.51
N ARG A 73 -14.00 10.40 -9.05
CA ARG A 73 -15.07 11.15 -9.72
C ARG A 73 -14.60 11.87 -11.00
N THR A 74 -13.31 12.16 -11.10
CA THR A 74 -12.75 12.91 -12.23
C THR A 74 -12.07 12.02 -13.27
N SER A 75 -11.70 10.80 -12.93
CA SER A 75 -10.99 9.87 -13.80
C SER A 75 -11.96 8.92 -14.49
N ASN A 76 -12.00 8.96 -15.82
CA ASN A 76 -12.68 7.93 -16.61
C ASN A 76 -11.95 6.58 -16.44
N VAL A 77 -12.70 5.55 -16.08
CA VAL A 77 -12.28 4.18 -15.74
C VAL A 77 -11.61 3.40 -16.89
N SER A 78 -11.32 4.03 -18.02
CA SER A 78 -10.87 3.37 -19.24
C SER A 78 -9.39 2.91 -19.27
N SER A 79 -8.60 3.13 -18.21
CA SER A 79 -7.18 2.74 -18.19
C SER A 79 -6.89 1.34 -17.61
N PHE A 80 -7.93 0.55 -17.32
CA PHE A 80 -7.77 -0.76 -16.65
C PHE A 80 -7.23 -1.89 -17.56
N SER A 81 -7.16 -1.71 -18.88
CA SER A 81 -7.13 -2.86 -19.80
C SER A 81 -5.76 -3.30 -20.31
N GLN A 82 -4.75 -2.45 -20.41
CA GLN A 82 -3.50 -2.83 -21.12
C GLN A 82 -2.33 -3.29 -20.23
N GLN A 83 -2.24 -2.83 -19.00
CA GLN A 83 -1.16 -3.27 -18.07
C GLN A 83 -1.54 -4.54 -17.28
N GLU A 84 -2.80 -4.91 -17.24
CA GLU A 84 -3.28 -6.11 -16.57
C GLU A 84 -2.99 -7.38 -17.35
N GLU A 85 -2.96 -7.35 -18.67
CA GLU A 85 -2.68 -8.50 -19.54
C GLU A 85 -1.30 -9.12 -19.27
N SER A 86 -0.28 -8.30 -19.02
CA SER A 86 1.07 -8.81 -18.72
C SER A 86 1.17 -9.49 -17.35
N LEU A 87 0.30 -9.11 -16.38
CA LEU A 87 0.20 -9.82 -15.11
C LEU A 87 -0.55 -11.14 -15.23
N ASP A 88 -1.50 -11.25 -16.16
CA ASP A 88 -2.25 -12.48 -16.40
C ASP A 88 -1.34 -13.59 -16.93
N GLU A 89 -0.49 -13.30 -17.90
CA GLU A 89 0.48 -14.26 -18.42
C GLU A 89 1.42 -14.76 -17.30
N THR A 90 1.92 -13.85 -16.46
CA THR A 90 2.77 -14.22 -15.32
C THR A 90 2.00 -15.03 -14.29
N PHE A 91 0.73 -14.67 -14.05
CA PHE A 91 -0.12 -15.33 -13.08
C PHE A 91 -0.49 -16.76 -13.51
N GLU A 92 -0.81 -16.97 -14.78
CA GLU A 92 -1.09 -18.32 -15.33
C GLU A 92 0.09 -19.26 -15.18
N THR A 93 1.32 -18.76 -15.22
CA THR A 93 2.53 -19.58 -15.02
C THR A 93 2.75 -20.02 -13.58
N LEU A 94 2.15 -19.34 -12.59
CA LEU A 94 2.32 -19.67 -11.16
C LEU A 94 1.62 -20.96 -10.76
N PHE A 95 0.52 -21.31 -11.43
CA PHE A 95 -0.32 -22.43 -11.08
C PHE A 95 -0.48 -23.41 -12.25
N LYS A 96 -0.59 -24.70 -11.91
CA LYS A 96 -1.00 -25.74 -12.85
C LYS A 96 -2.51 -25.70 -13.06
N ALA A 97 -3.02 -26.37 -14.10
CA ALA A 97 -4.44 -26.49 -14.37
C ALA A 97 -5.28 -27.06 -13.22
N ASN A 98 -4.67 -27.75 -12.28
CA ASN A 98 -5.29 -28.29 -11.07
C ASN A 98 -5.20 -27.34 -9.86
N ALA A 99 -4.92 -26.07 -10.07
CA ALA A 99 -4.75 -25.02 -9.07
C ALA A 99 -3.60 -25.25 -8.05
N HIS A 100 -2.72 -26.23 -8.30
CA HIS A 100 -1.49 -26.40 -7.50
C HIS A 100 -0.37 -25.51 -8.05
N TRP A 101 0.53 -25.08 -7.17
CA TRP A 101 1.73 -24.34 -7.56
C TRP A 101 2.54 -25.05 -8.63
N SER A 102 2.96 -24.33 -9.66
CA SER A 102 3.93 -24.82 -10.62
C SER A 102 5.28 -25.07 -9.95
N PRO A 103 6.08 -26.07 -10.40
CA PRO A 103 7.40 -26.30 -9.84
C PRO A 103 8.27 -25.03 -9.91
N GLY A 104 8.92 -24.68 -8.81
CA GLY A 104 9.75 -23.49 -8.69
C GLY A 104 9.02 -22.19 -8.33
N ASN A 105 7.66 -22.20 -8.34
CA ASN A 105 6.86 -21.02 -7.99
C ASN A 105 6.22 -21.11 -6.58
N ARG A 106 6.53 -22.17 -5.83
CA ARG A 106 6.11 -22.29 -4.44
C ARG A 106 6.70 -21.13 -3.61
N PRO A 107 5.91 -20.55 -2.69
CA PRO A 107 6.46 -19.61 -1.73
C PRO A 107 7.62 -20.24 -0.95
N ASN A 108 8.70 -19.51 -0.78
CA ASN A 108 9.78 -19.90 0.11
C ASN A 108 9.36 -19.72 1.59
N ASP A 109 10.09 -20.34 2.48
CA ASP A 109 9.95 -20.03 3.91
C ASP A 109 10.58 -18.65 4.17
N TRP A 110 9.78 -17.72 4.68
CA TRP A 110 10.21 -16.36 4.99
C TRP A 110 10.77 -16.22 6.41
N GLY A 111 10.94 -17.32 7.13
CA GLY A 111 11.43 -17.31 8.51
C GLY A 111 10.52 -16.52 9.45
N ASN A 112 11.03 -15.40 10.00
CA ASN A 112 10.27 -14.53 10.91
C ASN A 112 9.83 -13.23 10.20
N PRO A 113 8.63 -13.19 9.59
CA PRO A 113 8.16 -12.00 8.90
C PRO A 113 7.92 -10.79 9.82
N GLU A 114 7.62 -11.03 11.11
CA GLU A 114 7.44 -9.92 12.08
C GLU A 114 8.75 -9.16 12.32
N GLU A 115 9.88 -9.84 12.28
CA GLU A 115 11.18 -9.20 12.42
C GLU A 115 11.51 -8.33 11.19
N ALA A 116 11.18 -8.80 9.98
CA ALA A 116 11.33 -8.04 8.76
C ALA A 116 10.53 -6.73 8.80
N LEU A 117 9.29 -6.77 9.31
CA LEU A 117 8.43 -5.58 9.44
C LEU A 117 8.98 -4.50 10.38
N ARG A 118 9.88 -4.85 11.29
CA ARG A 118 10.54 -3.89 12.19
C ARG A 118 11.71 -3.16 11.53
N GLN A 119 12.19 -3.62 10.39
CA GLN A 119 13.34 -3.06 9.69
C GLN A 119 12.88 -2.00 8.68
N GLN A 120 13.45 -0.79 8.77
CA GLN A 120 13.17 0.29 7.80
C GLN A 120 13.49 -0.12 6.36
N ARG A 121 14.58 -0.86 6.16
CA ARG A 121 15.01 -1.34 4.87
C ARG A 121 14.00 -2.27 4.19
N PHE A 122 13.24 -3.06 4.97
CA PHE A 122 12.14 -3.86 4.43
C PHE A 122 11.10 -2.98 3.74
N TRP A 123 10.73 -1.87 4.39
CA TRP A 123 9.72 -0.95 3.86
C TRP A 123 10.19 -0.22 2.61
N ASP A 124 11.50 0.07 2.50
CA ASP A 124 12.08 0.66 1.29
C ASP A 124 12.01 -0.34 0.12
N VAL A 125 12.27 -1.64 0.36
CA VAL A 125 12.11 -2.70 -0.64
C VAL A 125 10.65 -2.95 -0.97
N PHE A 126 9.77 -2.97 0.02
CA PHE A 126 8.32 -3.10 -0.17
C PHE A 126 7.76 -1.97 -1.04
N ASP A 127 8.16 -0.71 -0.78
CA ASP A 127 7.80 0.45 -1.60
C ASP A 127 8.24 0.27 -3.05
N ALA A 128 9.48 -0.14 -3.27
CA ALA A 128 9.99 -0.41 -4.62
C ALA A 128 9.17 -1.52 -5.31
N CYS A 129 8.86 -2.61 -4.61
CA CYS A 129 8.03 -3.69 -5.14
C CYS A 129 6.59 -3.24 -5.46
N LEU A 130 6.00 -2.39 -4.62
CA LEU A 130 4.67 -1.85 -4.84
C LEU A 130 4.62 -0.93 -6.08
N LYS A 131 5.66 -0.13 -6.31
CA LYS A 131 5.81 0.72 -7.51
C LYS A 131 5.92 -0.07 -8.80
N HIS A 132 6.42 -1.31 -8.75
CA HIS A 132 6.49 -2.20 -9.92
C HIS A 132 5.14 -2.85 -10.28
N LEU A 133 4.16 -2.83 -9.38
CA LEU A 133 2.82 -3.28 -9.74
C LEU A 133 2.12 -2.25 -10.65
N PRO A 134 1.22 -2.68 -11.55
CA PRO A 134 0.32 -1.78 -12.25
C PRO A 134 -0.41 -0.87 -11.26
N GLU A 135 -0.65 0.37 -11.65
CA GLU A 135 -1.18 1.41 -10.78
C GLU A 135 -2.48 1.00 -10.08
N ASN A 136 -3.43 0.47 -10.84
CA ASN A 136 -4.72 0.05 -10.29
C ASN A 136 -4.58 -1.15 -9.35
N THR A 137 -3.70 -2.10 -9.68
CA THR A 137 -3.42 -3.27 -8.85
C THR A 137 -2.83 -2.85 -7.49
N ALA A 138 -1.87 -1.95 -7.49
CA ALA A 138 -1.31 -1.41 -6.27
C ALA A 138 -2.34 -0.57 -5.50
N ARG A 139 -3.18 0.24 -6.20
CA ARG A 139 -4.22 1.06 -5.57
C ARG A 139 -5.25 0.19 -4.84
N VAL A 140 -5.80 -0.84 -5.48
CA VAL A 140 -6.74 -1.78 -4.84
C VAL A 140 -6.10 -2.45 -3.61
N PHE A 141 -4.85 -2.89 -3.74
CA PHE A 141 -4.11 -3.48 -2.61
C PHE A 141 -3.97 -2.50 -1.45
N MET A 142 -3.54 -1.27 -1.72
CA MET A 142 -3.34 -0.25 -0.69
C MET A 142 -4.66 0.16 -0.02
N MET A 143 -5.73 0.32 -0.79
CA MET A 143 -7.06 0.61 -0.23
C MET A 143 -7.51 -0.49 0.74
N ARG A 144 -7.32 -1.75 0.39
CA ARG A 144 -7.78 -2.88 1.19
C ARG A 144 -6.90 -3.14 2.43
N GLU A 145 -5.57 -3.14 2.26
CA GLU A 145 -4.63 -3.60 3.29
C GLU A 145 -4.13 -2.47 4.21
N PHE A 146 -4.10 -1.23 3.72
CA PHE A 146 -3.55 -0.09 4.48
C PHE A 146 -4.59 0.96 4.85
N LEU A 147 -5.55 1.21 3.96
CA LEU A 147 -6.63 2.14 4.23
C LEU A 147 -7.86 1.46 4.83
N GLU A 148 -7.84 0.12 4.97
CA GLU A 148 -8.87 -0.70 5.61
C GLU A 148 -10.28 -0.54 4.99
N PHE A 149 -10.35 -0.22 3.69
CA PHE A 149 -11.63 -0.24 2.99
C PHE A 149 -12.22 -1.64 2.96
N GLU A 150 -13.51 -1.77 3.14
CA GLU A 150 -14.20 -3.01 2.83
C GLU A 150 -14.21 -3.27 1.32
N THR A 151 -14.26 -4.56 0.91
CA THR A 151 -14.25 -4.91 -0.52
C THR A 151 -15.35 -4.22 -1.29
N ALA A 152 -16.55 -4.07 -0.69
CA ALA A 152 -17.67 -3.37 -1.31
C ALA A 152 -17.38 -1.89 -1.52
N GLU A 153 -16.68 -1.24 -0.60
CA GLU A 153 -16.27 0.17 -0.71
C GLU A 153 -15.24 0.37 -1.82
N VAL A 154 -14.23 -0.53 -1.88
CA VAL A 154 -13.24 -0.51 -2.99
C VAL A 154 -13.94 -0.65 -4.34
N CYS A 155 -14.91 -1.59 -4.44
CA CYS A 155 -15.67 -1.79 -5.67
C CYS A 155 -16.49 -0.57 -6.06
N GLN A 156 -17.11 0.09 -5.10
CA GLN A 156 -17.89 1.31 -5.34
C GLN A 156 -16.99 2.46 -5.79
N GLU A 157 -15.88 2.70 -5.10
CA GLU A 157 -14.97 3.81 -5.41
C GLU A 157 -14.30 3.66 -6.77
N LEU A 158 -13.94 2.43 -7.15
CA LEU A 158 -13.23 2.16 -8.42
C LEU A 158 -14.15 1.68 -9.54
N SER A 159 -15.47 1.58 -9.30
CA SER A 159 -16.47 1.09 -10.26
C SER A 159 -16.12 -0.29 -10.84
N ILE A 160 -15.65 -1.21 -10.00
CA ILE A 160 -15.31 -2.59 -10.36
C ILE A 160 -16.23 -3.60 -9.66
N THR A 161 -16.31 -4.82 -10.19
CA THR A 161 -17.06 -5.91 -9.57
C THR A 161 -16.27 -6.52 -8.41
N ILE A 162 -16.97 -7.15 -7.45
CA ILE A 162 -16.35 -7.90 -6.34
C ILE A 162 -15.42 -8.99 -6.87
N SER A 163 -15.83 -9.71 -7.92
CA SER A 163 -15.01 -10.73 -8.56
C SER A 163 -13.70 -10.15 -9.08
N ASN A 164 -13.75 -9.04 -9.80
CA ASN A 164 -12.57 -8.36 -10.33
C ASN A 164 -11.68 -7.83 -9.19
N CYS A 165 -12.26 -7.23 -8.16
CA CYS A 165 -11.50 -6.78 -6.98
C CYS A 165 -10.70 -7.92 -6.34
N ASN A 166 -11.32 -9.10 -6.17
CA ASN A 166 -10.64 -10.27 -5.60
C ASN A 166 -9.50 -10.77 -6.50
N VAL A 167 -9.70 -10.79 -7.81
CA VAL A 167 -8.65 -11.16 -8.79
C VAL A 167 -7.49 -10.18 -8.71
N ILE A 168 -7.76 -8.87 -8.70
CA ILE A 168 -6.73 -7.84 -8.58
C ILE A 168 -5.95 -7.99 -7.27
N LEU A 169 -6.62 -8.19 -6.13
CA LEU A 169 -5.97 -8.42 -4.84
C LEU A 169 -5.08 -9.66 -4.85
N HIS A 170 -5.54 -10.73 -5.47
CA HIS A 170 -4.75 -11.95 -5.60
C HIS A 170 -3.48 -11.72 -6.43
N ARG A 171 -3.60 -11.02 -7.56
CA ARG A 171 -2.46 -10.62 -8.42
C ARG A 171 -1.48 -9.72 -7.67
N ALA A 172 -1.99 -8.73 -6.94
CA ALA A 172 -1.17 -7.83 -6.13
C ALA A 172 -0.32 -8.59 -5.11
N ARG A 173 -0.95 -9.48 -4.33
CA ARG A 173 -0.26 -10.29 -3.32
C ARG A 173 0.83 -11.19 -3.92
N ASN A 174 0.54 -11.82 -5.06
CA ASN A 174 1.53 -12.67 -5.74
C ASN A 174 2.67 -11.87 -6.37
N GLY A 175 2.38 -10.72 -6.98
CA GLY A 175 3.39 -9.81 -7.51
C GLY A 175 4.33 -9.29 -6.42
N LEU A 176 3.77 -8.82 -5.30
CA LEU A 176 4.54 -8.38 -4.14
C LEU A 176 5.36 -9.52 -3.54
N ARG A 177 4.77 -10.71 -3.37
CA ARG A 177 5.49 -11.90 -2.88
C ARG A 177 6.72 -12.19 -3.74
N ASN A 178 6.54 -12.31 -5.05
CA ASN A 178 7.64 -12.61 -5.97
C ASN A 178 8.75 -11.56 -5.94
N CYS A 179 8.38 -10.28 -5.84
CA CYS A 179 9.34 -9.19 -5.74
C CYS A 179 10.09 -9.21 -4.40
N LEU A 180 9.39 -9.41 -3.29
CA LEU A 180 10.00 -9.49 -1.96
C LEU A 180 10.88 -10.73 -1.81
N GLU A 181 10.48 -11.88 -2.33
CA GLU A 181 11.31 -13.08 -2.33
C GLU A 181 12.67 -12.82 -3.01
N LYS A 182 12.65 -12.15 -4.16
CA LYS A 182 13.89 -11.85 -4.91
C LYS A 182 14.75 -10.78 -4.26
N ASN A 183 14.16 -9.74 -3.72
CA ASN A 183 14.88 -8.51 -3.33
C ASN A 183 15.11 -8.38 -1.82
N TRP A 184 14.39 -9.14 -1.01
CA TRP A 184 14.53 -9.13 0.44
C TRP A 184 14.98 -10.48 0.98
N PHE A 185 14.20 -11.54 0.76
CA PHE A 185 14.45 -12.84 1.40
C PHE A 185 15.60 -13.61 0.79
N THR A 186 15.82 -13.53 -0.53
CA THR A 186 16.97 -14.18 -1.19
C THR A 186 18.26 -13.36 -1.07
N ALA A 187 18.15 -12.02 -1.03
CA ALA A 187 19.31 -11.15 -0.86
C ALA A 187 19.87 -11.14 0.57
N GLY A 188 19.10 -11.61 1.57
CA GLY A 188 19.51 -11.72 2.97
C GLY A 188 20.36 -12.96 3.29
N GLU A 189 20.49 -13.92 2.37
CA GLU A 189 21.30 -15.14 2.54
C GLU A 189 22.79 -15.01 2.15
N GLN A 190 23.29 -13.79 1.97
CA GLN A 190 24.77 -13.61 1.91
C GLN A 190 25.28 -13.42 3.36
N PRO A 191 25.86 -14.45 3.98
CA PRO A 191 26.56 -14.27 5.23
C PRO A 191 27.76 -13.37 5.00
N CYS A 192 27.97 -12.42 5.89
CA CYS A 192 29.23 -11.67 6.01
C CYS A 192 30.41 -12.59 6.24
#